data_c6e4d7880fa6118c7f8313c742d57840
#
_entry.id   c6e4d7880fa6118c7f8313c742d57840
#
_cell.length_a   1.000
_cell.length_b   1.000
_cell.length_c   1.000
_cell.angle_alpha   90.00
_cell.angle_beta   90.00
_cell.angle_gamma   90.00
#
_symmetry.space_group_name_H-M   'P 1'
#
loop_
_entity.id
_entity.type
_entity.pdbx_description
1 polymer ?
#
loop_
_entity_poly.entity_id
_entity_poly.type
_entity_poly.pdbx_seq_one_letter_code
_entity_poly.pdbx_strand_id
1 'polypeptide(L)'
;MKLNYNGTRLEKGWPMSEPTEDQLSVFAAKTADEKKEPSEGGSEGAPMHGAPAWEGATLAHANLVLEGGAMRGQFTAGVLDFFMDQKFFCEYVVGVSAGALCGGNYVAGAPGRSSLINVKYAADNRYLSMQSFVRTGNAYGREFAFHEIPDVLDPFDYEAFRRSPIRFEAVSTNLETGEADYHEMHDYHDDLPYLIASSSMPLVSQIVEADGKLLLDGGTSDSVPLLRSMLTGASKHIVVLTQAAGYKKKPNKLMALMRQRYADYPYYLDRLQYRHYEYNRLYRWIEREQAAGRIFVIRPPKPVTVSSMEHDTDKLLALYEQGLAAAAQAWPKLQEYLAG
;
A
#
# COMPACT_ATOMS: atom_id res chain seq x y z
N MET A 1 -19.67 -7.97 5.82
CA MET A 1 -19.08 -8.11 7.15
C MET A 1 -18.14 -6.93 7.29
N LYS A 2 -18.40 -6.03 8.22
CA LYS A 2 -17.59 -4.79 8.37
C LYS A 2 -16.75 -4.93 9.63
N LEU A 3 -15.46 -4.61 9.52
CA LEU A 3 -14.53 -4.61 10.67
C LEU A 3 -14.19 -3.16 11.02
N ASN A 4 -13.97 -2.89 12.31
CA ASN A 4 -13.41 -1.63 12.76
C ASN A 4 -11.88 -1.74 12.89
N TYR A 5 -11.23 -0.62 13.16
CA TYR A 5 -9.78 -0.50 13.33
C TYR A 5 -9.15 -1.53 14.29
N ASN A 6 -9.91 -2.02 15.26
CA ASN A 6 -9.46 -3.00 16.27
C ASN A 6 -9.86 -4.45 15.92
N GLY A 7 -10.24 -4.77 14.68
CA GLY A 7 -10.64 -6.12 14.28
C GLY A 7 -11.99 -6.57 14.82
N THR A 8 -12.79 -5.68 15.43
CA THR A 8 -14.10 -6.02 15.97
C THR A 8 -15.16 -6.00 14.87
N ARG A 9 -16.04 -6.99 14.81
CA ARG A 9 -17.17 -7.03 13.88
C ARG A 9 -18.07 -5.82 14.10
N LEU A 10 -18.32 -5.07 13.05
CA LEU A 10 -19.35 -4.03 13.05
C LEU A 10 -20.71 -4.72 12.84
N GLU A 11 -21.56 -4.66 13.86
CA GLU A 11 -22.95 -5.07 13.70
C GLU A 11 -23.67 -4.03 12.84
N LYS A 12 -24.35 -4.53 11.81
CA LYS A 12 -25.31 -3.90 10.87
C LYS A 12 -25.32 -2.37 10.78
N GLY A 13 -24.83 -1.88 9.64
CA GLY A 13 -25.27 -0.60 9.08
C GLY A 13 -24.38 0.59 9.46
N TRP A 14 -23.30 0.80 8.70
CA TRP A 14 -22.65 2.11 8.62
C TRP A 14 -23.61 3.08 7.94
N PRO A 15 -23.92 4.26 8.52
CA PRO A 15 -24.78 5.24 7.86
C PRO A 15 -24.09 5.81 6.61
N MET A 16 -24.84 5.94 5.54
CA MET A 16 -24.44 6.47 4.22
C MET A 16 -24.38 8.01 4.21
N SER A 17 -23.94 8.65 5.27
CA SER A 17 -23.79 10.12 5.40
C SER A 17 -22.39 10.45 5.90
N GLU A 18 -21.89 11.63 5.58
CA GLU A 18 -20.61 12.14 6.08
C GLU A 18 -20.45 11.82 7.57
N PRO A 19 -19.25 11.39 8.01
CA PRO A 19 -19.02 11.13 9.42
C PRO A 19 -19.29 12.43 10.19
N THR A 20 -20.31 12.40 11.03
CA THR A 20 -20.65 13.54 11.88
C THR A 20 -19.54 13.79 12.88
N GLU A 21 -19.42 15.02 13.39
CA GLU A 21 -18.46 15.34 14.47
C GLU A 21 -18.57 14.38 15.64
N ASP A 22 -19.76 13.83 15.93
CA ASP A 22 -19.98 12.77 16.93
C ASP A 22 -19.34 11.44 16.55
N GLN A 23 -19.28 11.07 15.28
CA GLN A 23 -18.64 9.84 14.83
C GLN A 23 -17.12 9.98 14.86
N LEU A 24 -16.59 11.16 14.57
CA LEU A 24 -15.19 11.49 14.75
C LEU A 24 -14.86 11.64 16.25
N SER A 25 -15.79 12.13 17.09
CA SER A 25 -15.60 12.27 18.54
C SER A 25 -15.56 10.94 19.27
N VAL A 26 -16.26 9.91 18.81
CA VAL A 26 -16.14 8.54 19.35
C VAL A 26 -14.75 7.96 19.08
N PHE A 27 -14.12 8.32 17.95
CA PHE A 27 -12.71 8.03 17.71
C PHE A 27 -11.78 8.89 18.59
N ALA A 28 -12.10 10.17 18.79
CA ALA A 28 -11.32 11.09 19.63
C ALA A 28 -11.50 10.83 21.15
N ALA A 29 -12.67 10.41 21.59
CA ALA A 29 -12.95 10.13 23.01
C ALA A 29 -12.17 8.92 23.53
N LYS A 30 -11.87 7.92 22.69
CA LYS A 30 -10.99 6.80 23.07
C LYS A 30 -9.52 7.21 23.21
N THR A 31 -9.09 8.29 22.55
CA THR A 31 -7.73 8.84 22.69
C THR A 31 -7.59 9.85 23.82
N ALA A 32 -8.68 10.37 24.40
CA ALA A 32 -8.66 11.36 25.46
C ALA A 32 -8.58 10.76 26.88
N ASP A 33 -8.94 9.50 27.07
CA ASP A 33 -8.91 8.83 28.39
C ASP A 33 -7.49 8.34 28.79
N GLU A 34 -6.49 8.49 27.91
CA GLU A 34 -5.10 8.07 28.16
C GLU A 34 -4.14 9.22 28.54
N LYS A 35 -4.63 10.45 28.76
CA LYS A 35 -3.79 11.53 29.29
C LYS A 35 -3.71 11.47 30.82
N LYS A 36 -3.04 10.44 31.35
CA LYS A 36 -2.41 10.50 32.66
C LYS A 36 -0.92 10.77 32.50
N GLU A 37 -0.43 11.81 33.18
CA GLU A 37 0.98 12.16 33.23
C GLU A 37 1.87 10.98 33.64
N PRO A 38 3.07 10.81 33.04
CA PRO A 38 3.96 9.72 33.40
C PRO A 38 4.55 9.94 34.80
N SER A 39 4.26 9.03 35.70
CA SER A 39 5.02 8.88 36.94
C SER A 39 6.38 8.26 36.61
N GLU A 40 7.47 8.89 37.03
CA GLU A 40 8.82 8.33 36.98
C GLU A 40 8.90 7.02 37.76
N GLY A 41 9.10 5.94 37.06
CA GLY A 41 9.32 4.61 37.63
C GLY A 41 9.51 3.60 36.52
N GLY A 42 10.76 3.19 36.27
CA GLY A 42 11.12 2.22 35.22
C GLY A 42 10.37 0.91 35.41
N SER A 43 9.52 0.59 34.48
CA SER A 43 9.06 -0.76 34.18
C SER A 43 8.98 -0.88 32.67
N GLU A 44 9.46 -2.00 32.11
CA GLU A 44 9.32 -2.35 30.72
C GLU A 44 7.87 -2.09 30.29
N GLY A 45 7.67 -1.13 29.40
CA GLY A 45 6.36 -0.65 29.00
C GLY A 45 5.55 -1.76 28.34
N ALA A 46 4.31 -1.94 28.79
CA ALA A 46 3.32 -2.71 28.05
C ALA A 46 3.21 -2.10 26.63
N PRO A 47 3.09 -2.92 25.57
CA PRO A 47 3.03 -2.43 24.21
C PRO A 47 1.85 -1.46 24.04
N MET A 48 2.09 -0.26 23.47
CA MET A 48 1.06 0.74 23.17
C MET A 48 -0.01 0.20 22.19
N HIS A 49 0.29 -0.90 21.52
CA HIS A 49 -0.57 -1.58 20.56
C HIS A 49 -0.88 -2.99 21.06
N GLY A 50 -2.08 -3.50 20.71
CA GLY A 50 -2.39 -4.92 20.89
C GLY A 50 -1.41 -5.81 20.14
N ALA A 51 -1.43 -7.13 20.42
CA ALA A 51 -0.58 -8.08 19.70
C ALA A 51 -0.78 -7.95 18.18
N PRO A 52 0.31 -7.97 17.36
CA PRO A 52 0.20 -7.86 15.91
C PRO A 52 -0.64 -9.00 15.34
N ALA A 53 -1.38 -8.72 14.26
CA ALA A 53 -2.34 -9.69 13.72
C ALA A 53 -1.70 -11.02 13.27
N TRP A 54 -0.41 -11.03 12.92
CA TRP A 54 0.33 -12.24 12.54
C TRP A 54 0.78 -13.08 13.74
N GLU A 55 0.73 -12.57 14.96
CA GLU A 55 1.17 -13.34 16.13
C GLU A 55 0.32 -14.61 16.30
N GLY A 56 1.01 -15.74 16.41
CA GLY A 56 0.39 -17.07 16.46
C GLY A 56 -0.18 -17.58 15.13
N ALA A 57 -0.04 -16.84 14.02
CA ALA A 57 -0.41 -17.32 12.70
C ALA A 57 0.70 -18.21 12.11
N THR A 58 0.30 -19.23 11.34
CA THR A 58 1.23 -19.98 10.48
C THR A 58 1.32 -19.26 9.14
N LEU A 59 2.53 -18.93 8.69
CA LEU A 59 2.72 -18.31 7.38
C LEU A 59 2.41 -19.30 6.26
N ALA A 60 1.72 -18.82 5.24
CA ALA A 60 1.53 -19.56 4.01
C ALA A 60 2.80 -19.54 3.15
N HIS A 61 3.24 -20.70 2.65
CA HIS A 61 4.33 -20.82 1.68
C HIS A 61 3.93 -20.25 0.31
N ALA A 62 3.67 -18.96 0.29
CA ALA A 62 3.21 -18.22 -0.86
C ALA A 62 3.78 -16.81 -0.87
N ASN A 63 3.90 -16.24 -2.05
CA ASN A 63 4.28 -14.85 -2.26
C ASN A 63 3.04 -13.98 -2.49
N LEU A 64 3.06 -12.78 -1.92
CA LEU A 64 2.03 -11.75 -2.11
C LEU A 64 2.61 -10.58 -2.90
N VAL A 65 2.03 -10.31 -4.06
CA VAL A 65 2.43 -9.25 -4.99
C VAL A 65 1.39 -8.15 -5.00
N LEU A 66 1.79 -6.93 -4.65
CA LEU A 66 0.89 -5.80 -4.47
C LEU A 66 1.16 -4.70 -5.50
N GLU A 67 0.19 -4.50 -6.40
CA GLU A 67 0.25 -3.45 -7.42
C GLU A 67 0.23 -2.04 -6.82
N GLY A 68 0.95 -1.11 -7.44
CA GLY A 68 0.86 0.32 -7.17
C GLY A 68 -0.45 0.93 -7.68
N GLY A 69 -0.92 2.00 -7.04
CA GLY A 69 -2.20 2.58 -7.46
C GLY A 69 -2.60 3.91 -6.85
N ALA A 70 -1.74 4.56 -6.07
CA ALA A 70 -2.09 5.73 -5.27
C ALA A 70 -3.39 5.47 -4.47
N MET A 71 -4.39 6.35 -4.48
CA MET A 71 -5.63 6.15 -3.70
C MET A 71 -6.45 4.90 -4.10
N ARG A 72 -6.16 4.26 -5.25
CA ARG A 72 -6.75 2.94 -5.59
C ARG A 72 -6.22 1.80 -4.70
N GLY A 73 -5.14 2.04 -3.95
CA GLY A 73 -4.66 1.15 -2.89
C GLY A 73 -5.70 0.85 -1.81
N GLN A 74 -6.80 1.62 -1.72
CA GLN A 74 -7.93 1.29 -0.86
C GLN A 74 -8.52 -0.10 -1.12
N PHE A 75 -8.53 -0.54 -2.39
CA PHE A 75 -8.91 -1.91 -2.72
C PHE A 75 -7.93 -2.92 -2.11
N THR A 76 -6.63 -2.67 -2.26
CA THR A 76 -5.58 -3.51 -1.67
C THR A 76 -5.69 -3.54 -0.15
N ALA A 77 -5.92 -2.39 0.51
CA ALA A 77 -6.14 -2.31 1.95
C ALA A 77 -7.28 -3.23 2.39
N GLY A 78 -8.43 -3.21 1.70
CA GLY A 78 -9.56 -4.09 2.01
C GLY A 78 -9.23 -5.59 1.84
N VAL A 79 -8.47 -5.95 0.80
CA VAL A 79 -8.02 -7.34 0.60
C VAL A 79 -7.10 -7.79 1.74
N LEU A 80 -6.13 -6.96 2.13
CA LEU A 80 -5.17 -7.30 3.17
C LEU A 80 -5.81 -7.35 4.56
N ASP A 81 -6.77 -6.47 4.84
CA ASP A 81 -7.52 -6.50 6.10
C ASP A 81 -8.37 -7.76 6.23
N PHE A 82 -8.98 -8.22 5.13
CA PHE A 82 -9.64 -9.53 5.11
C PHE A 82 -8.65 -10.67 5.39
N PHE A 83 -7.46 -10.65 4.77
CA PHE A 83 -6.44 -11.66 5.03
C PHE A 83 -6.00 -11.66 6.49
N MET A 84 -5.77 -10.49 7.08
CA MET A 84 -5.40 -10.36 8.50
C MET A 84 -6.52 -10.86 9.43
N ASP A 85 -7.81 -10.61 9.10
CA ASP A 85 -8.96 -11.15 9.84
C ASP A 85 -9.00 -12.69 9.81
N GLN A 86 -8.62 -13.28 8.66
CA GLN A 86 -8.52 -14.73 8.51
C GLN A 86 -7.20 -15.31 9.08
N LYS A 87 -6.35 -14.49 9.72
CA LYS A 87 -5.00 -14.89 10.17
C LYS A 87 -4.15 -15.48 9.04
N PHE A 88 -4.36 -14.99 7.83
CA PHE A 88 -3.64 -15.42 6.65
C PHE A 88 -2.50 -14.46 6.31
N PHE A 89 -1.28 -14.95 6.39
CA PHE A 89 -0.06 -14.20 6.12
C PHE A 89 0.84 -15.01 5.19
N CYS A 90 1.40 -14.35 4.17
CA CYS A 90 2.37 -14.93 3.25
C CYS A 90 3.79 -14.75 3.78
N GLU A 91 4.68 -15.68 3.47
CA GLU A 91 6.10 -15.62 3.87
C GLU A 91 6.86 -14.45 3.21
N TYR A 92 6.42 -14.04 2.02
CA TYR A 92 7.05 -12.97 1.26
C TYR A 92 6.00 -12.02 0.67
N VAL A 93 6.27 -10.73 0.82
CA VAL A 93 5.46 -9.65 0.25
C VAL A 93 6.37 -8.75 -0.59
N VAL A 94 5.92 -8.41 -1.78
CA VAL A 94 6.57 -7.39 -2.61
C VAL A 94 5.54 -6.39 -3.10
N GLY A 95 5.77 -5.12 -2.82
CA GLY A 95 4.81 -4.05 -3.08
C GLY A 95 5.41 -2.85 -3.79
N VAL A 96 4.56 -2.14 -4.54
CA VAL A 96 4.91 -0.95 -5.30
C VAL A 96 4.02 0.21 -4.88
N SER A 97 4.59 1.38 -4.54
CA SER A 97 3.81 2.60 -4.28
C SER A 97 2.74 2.34 -3.18
N ALA A 98 1.46 2.58 -3.46
CA ALA A 98 0.38 2.25 -2.53
C ALA A 98 0.39 0.77 -2.10
N GLY A 99 0.82 -0.16 -2.96
CA GLY A 99 1.01 -1.56 -2.62
C GLY A 99 2.11 -1.78 -1.59
N ALA A 100 3.20 -1.02 -1.66
CA ALA A 100 4.25 -1.05 -0.64
C ALA A 100 3.76 -0.48 0.70
N LEU A 101 3.02 0.64 0.68
CA LEU A 101 2.44 1.24 1.89
C LEU A 101 1.44 0.29 2.58
N CYS A 102 0.56 -0.35 1.81
CA CYS A 102 -0.35 -1.36 2.35
C CYS A 102 0.40 -2.61 2.85
N GLY A 103 1.43 -3.04 2.11
CA GLY A 103 2.31 -4.16 2.48
C GLY A 103 3.01 -3.94 3.81
N GLY A 104 3.54 -2.74 4.06
CA GLY A 104 4.16 -2.39 5.34
C GLY A 104 3.20 -2.53 6.53
N ASN A 105 1.94 -2.09 6.39
CA ASN A 105 0.93 -2.27 7.43
C ASN A 105 0.53 -3.75 7.63
N TYR A 106 0.48 -4.54 6.55
CA TYR A 106 0.23 -5.97 6.61
C TYR A 106 1.37 -6.71 7.33
N VAL A 107 2.62 -6.36 7.03
CA VAL A 107 3.82 -6.89 7.68
C VAL A 107 3.87 -6.54 9.16
N ALA A 108 3.48 -5.33 9.53
CA ALA A 108 3.34 -4.92 10.93
C ALA A 108 2.13 -5.59 11.64
N GLY A 109 1.25 -6.27 10.89
CA GLY A 109 0.05 -6.87 11.46
C GLY A 109 -0.98 -5.85 11.97
N ALA A 110 -1.12 -4.71 11.27
CA ALA A 110 -1.93 -3.56 11.66
C ALA A 110 -3.21 -3.45 10.79
N PRO A 111 -4.26 -4.25 11.06
CA PRO A 111 -5.50 -4.25 10.27
C PRO A 111 -6.23 -2.90 10.35
N GLY A 112 -6.81 -2.49 9.22
CA GLY A 112 -7.57 -1.25 9.09
C GLY A 112 -6.71 0.00 8.89
N ARG A 113 -5.44 -0.01 9.29
CA ARG A 113 -4.60 1.20 9.32
C ARG A 113 -4.41 1.84 7.94
N SER A 114 -4.18 1.04 6.89
CA SER A 114 -3.99 1.56 5.53
C SER A 114 -5.20 2.34 5.02
N SER A 115 -6.41 1.83 5.25
CA SER A 115 -7.65 2.50 4.86
C SER A 115 -7.94 3.71 5.73
N LEU A 116 -7.76 3.57 7.06
CA LEU A 116 -8.01 4.65 8.02
C LEU A 116 -7.21 5.91 7.69
N ILE A 117 -5.91 5.78 7.45
CA ILE A 117 -5.04 6.93 7.13
C ILE A 117 -5.55 7.67 5.88
N ASN A 118 -5.84 6.95 4.80
CA ASN A 118 -6.32 7.55 3.57
C ASN A 118 -7.66 8.28 3.75
N VAL A 119 -8.58 7.72 4.56
CA VAL A 119 -9.90 8.32 4.81
C VAL A 119 -9.79 9.49 5.79
N LYS A 120 -9.09 9.29 6.91
CA LYS A 120 -8.95 10.31 7.98
C LYS A 120 -8.27 11.59 7.48
N TYR A 121 -7.24 11.43 6.63
CA TYR A 121 -6.44 12.55 6.15
C TYR A 121 -6.75 12.97 4.70
N ALA A 122 -7.77 12.40 4.06
CA ALA A 122 -8.14 12.74 2.67
C ALA A 122 -8.36 14.25 2.47
N ALA A 123 -8.97 14.94 3.43
CA ALA A 123 -9.23 16.37 3.38
C ALA A 123 -8.09 17.24 3.94
N ASP A 124 -7.04 16.65 4.52
CA ASP A 124 -5.91 17.41 5.07
C ASP A 124 -4.94 17.79 3.96
N ASN A 125 -4.79 19.11 3.75
CA ASN A 125 -3.88 19.64 2.74
C ASN A 125 -2.41 19.30 2.96
N ARG A 126 -2.02 18.84 4.15
CA ARG A 126 -0.67 18.36 4.45
C ARG A 126 -0.44 16.95 3.93
N TYR A 127 -1.51 16.14 3.82
CA TYR A 127 -1.42 14.75 3.40
C TYR A 127 -1.25 14.60 1.89
N LEU A 128 -2.23 15.06 1.10
CA LEU A 128 -2.20 14.96 -0.35
C LEU A 128 -2.88 16.17 -0.99
N SER A 129 -2.10 17.12 -1.54
CA SER A 129 -2.67 18.31 -2.14
C SER A 129 -1.70 19.03 -3.09
N MET A 130 -2.27 19.89 -3.96
CA MET A 130 -1.47 20.85 -4.74
C MET A 130 -0.81 21.91 -3.85
N GLN A 131 -1.41 22.25 -2.70
CA GLN A 131 -0.79 23.16 -1.72
C GLN A 131 0.48 22.55 -1.11
N SER A 132 0.45 21.27 -0.76
CA SER A 132 1.64 20.54 -0.32
C SER A 132 2.71 20.55 -1.41
N PHE A 133 2.32 20.26 -2.67
CA PHE A 133 3.27 20.29 -3.80
C PHE A 133 3.95 21.66 -3.98
N VAL A 134 3.19 22.75 -3.96
CA VAL A 134 3.75 24.09 -4.12
C VAL A 134 4.71 24.44 -2.96
N ARG A 135 4.38 24.02 -1.75
CA ARG A 135 5.17 24.34 -0.54
C ARG A 135 6.41 23.46 -0.41
N THR A 136 6.34 22.19 -0.76
CA THR A 136 7.37 21.19 -0.43
C THR A 136 7.96 20.48 -1.64
N GLY A 137 7.40 20.66 -2.84
CA GLY A 137 7.75 19.89 -4.02
C GLY A 137 7.17 18.47 -4.04
N ASN A 138 6.33 18.12 -3.05
CA ASN A 138 5.70 16.82 -2.93
C ASN A 138 4.18 16.98 -2.77
N ALA A 139 3.39 16.36 -3.64
CA ALA A 139 1.94 16.34 -3.51
C ALA A 139 1.52 15.53 -2.26
N TYR A 140 2.15 14.39 -2.01
CA TYR A 140 2.15 13.75 -0.69
C TYR A 140 3.15 14.48 0.20
N GLY A 141 2.67 15.05 1.30
CA GLY A 141 3.55 15.74 2.27
C GLY A 141 4.37 14.72 3.05
N ARG A 142 5.67 14.58 2.68
CA ARG A 142 6.55 13.55 3.26
C ARG A 142 6.62 13.62 4.78
N GLU A 143 6.89 14.81 5.31
CA GLU A 143 6.97 15.02 6.76
C GLU A 143 5.67 14.61 7.46
N PHE A 144 4.53 15.00 6.92
CA PHE A 144 3.24 14.66 7.50
C PHE A 144 2.93 13.17 7.40
N ALA A 145 3.10 12.59 6.19
CA ALA A 145 2.67 11.21 5.92
C ALA A 145 3.59 10.15 6.51
N PHE A 146 4.91 10.43 6.60
CA PHE A 146 5.91 9.43 6.99
C PHE A 146 6.58 9.68 8.35
N HIS A 147 6.27 10.83 9.01
CA HIS A 147 6.75 11.15 10.35
C HIS A 147 5.60 11.57 11.25
N GLU A 148 4.89 12.67 10.99
CA GLU A 148 3.86 13.17 11.91
C GLU A 148 2.73 12.15 12.13
N ILE A 149 2.24 11.48 11.07
CA ILE A 149 1.20 10.44 11.19
C ILE A 149 1.73 9.23 11.96
N PRO A 150 2.80 8.54 11.52
CA PRO A 150 3.21 7.29 12.15
C PRO A 150 3.88 7.46 13.52
N ASP A 151 4.46 8.64 13.81
CA ASP A 151 5.14 8.88 15.08
C ASP A 151 4.21 9.46 16.15
N VAL A 152 3.15 10.22 15.74
CA VAL A 152 2.36 11.04 16.66
C VAL A 152 0.85 10.84 16.52
N LEU A 153 0.30 10.97 15.29
CA LEU A 153 -1.15 11.09 15.08
C LEU A 153 -1.88 9.75 15.03
N ASP A 154 -1.25 8.77 14.41
CA ASP A 154 -1.67 7.37 14.32
C ASP A 154 -0.41 6.50 14.44
N PRO A 155 0.10 6.28 15.65
CA PRO A 155 1.38 5.61 15.88
C PRO A 155 1.46 4.28 15.14
N PHE A 156 2.62 4.03 14.52
CA PHE A 156 2.92 2.79 13.83
C PHE A 156 3.68 1.86 14.79
N ASP A 157 3.35 0.59 14.80
CA ASP A 157 4.08 -0.38 15.60
C ASP A 157 5.37 -0.81 14.89
N TYR A 158 6.42 0.00 15.08
CA TYR A 158 7.76 -0.24 14.51
C TYR A 158 8.37 -1.55 14.99
N GLU A 159 8.10 -1.91 16.24
CA GLU A 159 8.63 -3.15 16.83
C GLU A 159 7.92 -4.38 16.23
N ALA A 160 6.61 -4.33 16.04
CA ALA A 160 5.89 -5.40 15.35
C ALA A 160 6.40 -5.56 13.90
N PHE A 161 6.65 -4.45 13.20
CA PHE A 161 7.25 -4.50 11.85
C PHE A 161 8.62 -5.21 11.87
N ARG A 162 9.53 -4.80 12.76
CA ARG A 162 10.89 -5.36 12.88
C ARG A 162 10.90 -6.84 13.25
N ARG A 163 9.98 -7.28 14.13
CA ARG A 163 9.85 -8.67 14.58
C ARG A 163 9.05 -9.55 13.64
N SER A 164 8.46 -8.97 12.59
CA SER A 164 7.63 -9.73 11.66
C SER A 164 8.44 -10.85 11.01
N PRO A 165 7.89 -12.08 10.95
CA PRO A 165 8.53 -13.17 10.24
C PRO A 165 8.37 -13.08 8.72
N ILE A 166 7.71 -12.04 8.22
CA ILE A 166 7.36 -11.85 6.82
C ILE A 166 8.49 -11.07 6.12
N ARG A 167 9.09 -11.66 5.12
CA ARG A 167 10.04 -10.94 4.26
C ARG A 167 9.29 -9.93 3.39
N PHE A 168 9.75 -8.67 3.37
CA PHE A 168 9.08 -7.60 2.64
C PHE A 168 10.03 -6.82 1.74
N GLU A 169 9.65 -6.60 0.47
CA GLU A 169 10.37 -5.76 -0.47
C GLU A 169 9.51 -4.59 -0.95
N ALA A 170 10.06 -3.37 -0.87
CA ALA A 170 9.51 -2.17 -1.50
C ALA A 170 10.21 -1.94 -2.86
N VAL A 171 9.41 -1.64 -3.89
CA VAL A 171 9.95 -1.44 -5.25
C VAL A 171 9.99 0.04 -5.59
N SER A 172 11.15 0.53 -5.99
CA SER A 172 11.35 1.86 -6.55
C SER A 172 11.96 1.80 -7.97
N THR A 173 12.11 2.93 -8.65
CA THR A 173 12.78 3.02 -9.94
C THR A 173 14.04 3.84 -9.79
N ASN A 174 15.20 3.28 -10.16
CA ASN A 174 16.46 4.00 -10.23
C ASN A 174 16.46 4.89 -11.48
N LEU A 175 16.72 6.19 -11.30
CA LEU A 175 16.69 7.16 -12.40
C LEU A 175 17.85 7.00 -13.37
N GLU A 176 19.01 6.61 -12.86
CA GLU A 176 20.22 6.50 -13.67
C GLU A 176 20.17 5.31 -14.62
N THR A 177 19.59 4.18 -14.17
CA THR A 177 19.50 2.95 -14.97
C THR A 177 18.13 2.75 -15.62
N GLY A 178 17.08 3.41 -15.12
CA GLY A 178 15.68 3.17 -15.51
C GLY A 178 15.14 1.81 -15.04
N GLU A 179 15.89 1.07 -14.23
CA GLU A 179 15.51 -0.25 -13.76
C GLU A 179 14.79 -0.21 -12.41
N ALA A 180 14.04 -1.28 -12.10
CA ALA A 180 13.44 -1.46 -10.80
C ALA A 180 14.52 -1.76 -9.76
N ASP A 181 14.43 -1.07 -8.63
CA ASP A 181 15.21 -1.32 -7.42
C ASP A 181 14.29 -2.01 -6.41
N TYR A 182 14.65 -3.22 -5.99
CA TYR A 182 13.92 -4.03 -5.02
C TYR A 182 14.68 -4.00 -3.70
N HIS A 183 14.18 -3.22 -2.75
CA HIS A 183 14.81 -3.08 -1.45
C HIS A 183 14.07 -3.92 -0.40
N GLU A 184 14.80 -4.82 0.26
CA GLU A 184 14.28 -5.61 1.38
C GLU A 184 14.23 -4.75 2.63
N MET A 185 13.04 -4.60 3.20
CA MET A 185 12.76 -3.75 4.37
C MET A 185 12.98 -4.57 5.64
N HIS A 186 13.90 -4.17 6.49
CA HIS A 186 14.21 -4.81 7.78
C HIS A 186 13.81 -3.94 8.97
N ASP A 187 14.04 -2.63 8.84
CA ASP A 187 13.64 -1.62 9.83
C ASP A 187 12.90 -0.48 9.16
N TYR A 188 11.79 -0.05 9.74
CA TYR A 188 10.97 0.98 9.12
C TYR A 188 11.70 2.33 9.03
N HIS A 189 12.47 2.72 10.05
CA HIS A 189 13.16 4.01 10.06
C HIS A 189 14.38 4.03 9.15
N ASP A 190 15.22 2.99 9.23
CA ASP A 190 16.44 2.90 8.44
C ASP A 190 16.11 2.75 6.94
N ASP A 191 15.07 1.98 6.61
CA ASP A 191 14.64 1.70 5.23
C ASP A 191 13.56 2.68 4.73
N LEU A 192 13.12 3.64 5.54
CA LEU A 192 12.06 4.59 5.19
C LEU A 192 12.31 5.34 3.87
N PRO A 193 13.53 5.73 3.49
CA PRO A 193 13.79 6.36 2.20
C PRO A 193 13.31 5.52 1.01
N TYR A 194 13.38 4.20 1.08
CA TYR A 194 12.93 3.30 0.01
C TYR A 194 11.40 3.21 -0.08
N LEU A 195 10.71 3.26 1.06
CA LEU A 195 9.25 3.31 1.09
C LEU A 195 8.73 4.64 0.53
N ILE A 196 9.38 5.75 0.91
CA ILE A 196 9.12 7.08 0.34
C ILE A 196 9.38 7.07 -1.17
N ALA A 197 10.52 6.52 -1.63
CA ALA A 197 10.86 6.43 -3.04
C ALA A 197 9.82 5.63 -3.82
N SER A 198 9.41 4.46 -3.29
CA SER A 198 8.40 3.60 -3.89
C SER A 198 7.08 4.35 -4.17
N SER A 199 6.72 5.32 -3.34
CA SER A 199 5.48 6.12 -3.45
C SER A 199 5.67 7.52 -4.05
N SER A 200 6.90 7.88 -4.46
CA SER A 200 7.23 9.20 -5.02
C SER A 200 6.94 9.28 -6.51
N MET A 201 5.69 9.67 -6.85
CA MET A 201 5.23 9.75 -8.24
C MET A 201 5.98 10.82 -9.06
N PRO A 202 6.32 10.53 -10.34
CA PRO A 202 6.96 11.51 -11.23
C PRO A 202 6.16 12.82 -11.34
N LEU A 203 6.86 13.94 -11.46
CA LEU A 203 6.38 15.32 -11.58
C LEU A 203 5.75 15.91 -10.31
N VAL A 204 5.23 15.09 -9.41
CA VAL A 204 4.53 15.54 -8.20
C VAL A 204 5.25 15.15 -6.91
N SER A 205 6.48 14.65 -7.04
CA SER A 205 7.37 14.35 -5.92
C SER A 205 8.80 14.75 -6.23
N GLN A 206 9.57 15.05 -5.19
CA GLN A 206 11.02 15.20 -5.30
C GLN A 206 11.67 13.82 -5.51
N ILE A 207 12.85 13.79 -6.14
CA ILE A 207 13.69 12.61 -6.20
C ILE A 207 14.13 12.25 -4.77
N VAL A 208 14.18 10.97 -4.48
CA VAL A 208 14.67 10.44 -3.21
C VAL A 208 16.09 9.92 -3.44
N GLU A 209 17.00 10.31 -2.58
CA GLU A 209 18.34 9.75 -2.51
C GLU A 209 18.40 8.71 -1.38
N ALA A 210 18.83 7.49 -1.70
CA ALA A 210 19.05 6.42 -0.75
C ALA A 210 20.25 5.57 -1.21
N ASP A 211 21.24 5.39 -0.34
CA ASP A 211 22.47 4.63 -0.59
C ASP A 211 23.17 5.00 -1.91
N GLY A 212 23.23 6.31 -2.20
CA GLY A 212 23.83 6.84 -3.43
C GLY A 212 23.01 6.61 -4.71
N LYS A 213 21.78 6.10 -4.61
CA LYS A 213 20.84 5.93 -5.73
C LYS A 213 19.84 7.08 -5.75
N LEU A 214 19.45 7.51 -6.95
CA LEU A 214 18.39 8.47 -7.17
C LEU A 214 17.12 7.73 -7.58
N LEU A 215 16.09 7.77 -6.73
CA LEU A 215 14.93 6.90 -6.79
C LEU A 215 13.62 7.67 -6.92
N LEU A 216 12.67 7.11 -7.67
CA LEU A 216 11.26 7.50 -7.73
C LEU A 216 10.35 6.27 -7.74
N ASP A 217 9.02 6.49 -7.83
CA ASP A 217 7.96 5.46 -7.77
C ASP A 217 8.26 4.25 -8.67
N GLY A 218 8.25 3.08 -8.06
CA GLY A 218 8.54 1.80 -8.71
C GLY A 218 7.57 1.43 -9.83
N GLY A 219 6.35 2.00 -9.80
CA GLY A 219 5.39 1.79 -10.87
C GLY A 219 5.82 2.35 -12.24
N THR A 220 6.97 3.04 -12.34
CA THR A 220 7.55 3.44 -13.61
C THR A 220 8.23 2.25 -14.29
N SER A 221 9.03 1.47 -13.58
CA SER A 221 9.79 0.32 -14.09
C SER A 221 9.07 -1.01 -13.92
N ASP A 222 8.46 -1.25 -12.75
CA ASP A 222 7.70 -2.48 -12.46
C ASP A 222 6.44 -2.16 -11.64
N SER A 223 5.30 -2.04 -12.33
CA SER A 223 4.03 -1.68 -11.69
C SER A 223 3.39 -2.83 -10.91
N VAL A 224 3.73 -4.09 -11.23
CA VAL A 224 3.26 -5.33 -10.57
C VAL A 224 4.43 -6.31 -10.55
N PRO A 225 5.17 -6.44 -9.44
CA PRO A 225 6.45 -7.16 -9.38
C PRO A 225 6.28 -8.70 -9.37
N LEU A 226 5.49 -9.22 -10.31
CA LEU A 226 5.23 -10.64 -10.45
C LEU A 226 6.48 -11.42 -10.84
N LEU A 227 7.30 -10.88 -11.76
CA LEU A 227 8.54 -11.54 -12.17
C LEU A 227 9.50 -11.64 -10.97
N ARG A 228 9.63 -10.58 -10.17
CA ARG A 228 10.43 -10.60 -8.93
C ARG A 228 9.98 -11.71 -8.00
N SER A 229 8.66 -11.82 -7.80
CA SER A 229 8.06 -12.88 -6.99
C SER A 229 8.37 -14.28 -7.53
N MET A 230 8.26 -14.50 -8.84
CA MET A 230 8.57 -15.81 -9.44
C MET A 230 10.04 -16.20 -9.32
N LEU A 231 10.95 -15.23 -9.35
CA LEU A 231 12.39 -15.46 -9.20
C LEU A 231 12.82 -15.86 -7.79
N THR A 232 11.96 -15.76 -6.78
CA THR A 232 12.25 -16.29 -5.43
C THR A 232 12.24 -17.80 -5.36
N GLY A 233 11.68 -18.49 -6.37
CA GLY A 233 11.54 -19.95 -6.38
C GLY A 233 10.28 -20.46 -5.66
N ALA A 234 9.42 -19.60 -5.12
CA ALA A 234 8.15 -20.01 -4.55
C ALA A 234 7.22 -20.59 -5.64
N SER A 235 6.37 -21.54 -5.26
CA SER A 235 5.43 -22.20 -6.17
C SER A 235 4.05 -21.52 -6.23
N LYS A 236 3.76 -20.65 -5.26
CA LYS A 236 2.44 -19.99 -5.12
C LYS A 236 2.61 -18.47 -5.10
N HIS A 237 1.85 -17.79 -5.95
CA HIS A 237 1.89 -16.34 -6.09
C HIS A 237 0.48 -15.77 -6.06
N ILE A 238 0.20 -14.90 -5.09
CA ILE A 238 -1.06 -14.18 -4.95
C ILE A 238 -0.83 -12.75 -5.41
N VAL A 239 -1.58 -12.29 -6.40
CA VAL A 239 -1.42 -10.97 -7.01
C VAL A 239 -2.66 -10.13 -6.72
N VAL A 240 -2.49 -9.01 -6.02
CA VAL A 240 -3.55 -8.03 -5.79
C VAL A 240 -3.38 -6.87 -6.75
N LEU A 241 -4.35 -6.70 -7.64
CA LEU A 241 -4.37 -5.63 -8.64
C LEU A 241 -5.31 -4.50 -8.23
N THR A 242 -4.98 -3.28 -8.65
CA THR A 242 -5.77 -2.07 -8.39
C THR A 242 -6.65 -1.64 -9.56
N GLN A 243 -6.65 -2.43 -10.64
CA GLN A 243 -7.46 -2.22 -11.84
C GLN A 243 -8.29 -3.46 -12.20
N ALA A 244 -9.49 -3.22 -12.73
CA ALA A 244 -10.38 -4.28 -13.20
C ALA A 244 -9.81 -4.98 -14.45
N ALA A 245 -10.37 -6.16 -14.76
CA ALA A 245 -10.05 -6.88 -15.99
C ALA A 245 -10.33 -6.01 -17.23
N GLY A 246 -9.50 -6.16 -18.25
CA GLY A 246 -9.63 -5.40 -19.50
C GLY A 246 -9.13 -3.95 -19.44
N TYR A 247 -8.64 -3.47 -18.30
CA TYR A 247 -8.03 -2.15 -18.22
C TYR A 247 -6.83 -2.03 -19.18
N LYS A 248 -6.75 -0.88 -19.87
CA LYS A 248 -5.64 -0.54 -20.78
C LYS A 248 -5.06 0.81 -20.41
N LYS A 249 -3.80 0.82 -20.02
CA LYS A 249 -3.05 2.06 -19.74
C LYS A 249 -2.81 2.81 -21.05
N LYS A 250 -3.12 4.10 -21.03
CA LYS A 250 -2.90 5.01 -22.18
C LYS A 250 -1.52 5.67 -22.10
N PRO A 251 -0.97 6.14 -23.23
CA PRO A 251 0.24 6.95 -23.24
C PRO A 251 0.11 8.15 -22.30
N ASN A 252 1.24 8.53 -21.67
CA ASN A 252 1.24 9.68 -20.76
C ASN A 252 1.17 10.99 -21.54
N LYS A 253 0.18 11.82 -21.24
CA LYS A 253 -0.02 13.12 -21.88
C LYS A 253 1.01 14.17 -21.44
N LEU A 254 1.70 13.96 -20.32
CA LEU A 254 2.68 14.88 -19.76
C LEU A 254 4.14 14.58 -20.17
N MET A 255 4.35 13.75 -21.21
CA MET A 255 5.70 13.36 -21.63
C MET A 255 6.61 14.53 -22.01
N ALA A 256 6.06 15.62 -22.56
CA ALA A 256 6.87 16.83 -22.87
C ALA A 256 7.45 17.45 -21.57
N LEU A 257 6.64 17.55 -20.52
CA LEU A 257 7.07 18.05 -19.21
C LEU A 257 8.07 17.09 -18.55
N MET A 258 7.84 15.76 -18.66
CA MET A 258 8.75 14.76 -18.13
C MET A 258 10.13 14.82 -18.81
N ARG A 259 10.18 15.01 -20.14
CA ARG A 259 11.45 15.18 -20.87
C ARG A 259 12.23 16.41 -20.38
N GLN A 260 11.55 17.49 -20.07
CA GLN A 260 12.19 18.69 -19.50
C GLN A 260 12.68 18.44 -18.07
N ARG A 261 11.86 17.81 -17.23
CA ARG A 261 12.17 17.62 -15.79
C ARG A 261 13.26 16.59 -15.55
N TYR A 262 13.33 15.54 -16.38
CA TYR A 262 14.24 14.39 -16.25
C TYR A 262 15.21 14.28 -17.40
N ALA A 263 15.61 15.41 -18.01
CA ALA A 263 16.53 15.45 -19.17
C ALA A 263 17.85 14.72 -18.91
N ASP A 264 18.33 14.76 -17.67
CA ASP A 264 19.60 14.15 -17.26
C ASP A 264 19.51 12.63 -17.05
N TYR A 265 18.30 12.04 -17.16
CA TYR A 265 18.02 10.61 -16.89
C TYR A 265 17.39 9.93 -18.10
N PRO A 266 18.16 9.68 -19.19
CA PRO A 266 17.60 9.17 -20.45
C PRO A 266 16.96 7.79 -20.32
N TYR A 267 17.53 6.88 -19.53
CA TYR A 267 16.97 5.56 -19.31
C TYR A 267 15.64 5.60 -18.55
N TYR A 268 15.53 6.48 -17.55
CA TYR A 268 14.27 6.73 -16.85
C TYR A 268 13.21 7.30 -17.79
N LEU A 269 13.58 8.23 -18.69
CA LEU A 269 12.67 8.79 -19.69
C LEU A 269 12.15 7.72 -20.65
N ASP A 270 12.97 6.77 -21.05
CA ASP A 270 12.55 5.64 -21.89
C ASP A 270 11.50 4.79 -21.18
N ARG A 271 11.71 4.47 -19.88
CA ARG A 271 10.69 3.77 -19.07
C ARG A 271 9.38 4.54 -19.00
N LEU A 272 9.40 5.83 -18.72
CA LEU A 272 8.21 6.68 -18.70
C LEU A 272 7.48 6.69 -20.05
N GLN A 273 8.22 6.78 -21.16
CA GLN A 273 7.67 6.82 -22.52
C GLN A 273 6.97 5.51 -22.89
N TYR A 274 7.58 4.37 -22.58
CA TYR A 274 7.08 3.05 -22.97
C TYR A 274 6.25 2.37 -21.85
N ARG A 275 6.09 2.99 -20.68
CA ARG A 275 5.38 2.45 -19.54
C ARG A 275 3.99 1.87 -19.88
N HIS A 276 3.23 2.52 -20.76
CA HIS A 276 1.91 2.05 -21.15
C HIS A 276 1.95 0.74 -21.94
N TYR A 277 2.97 0.51 -22.77
CA TYR A 277 3.17 -0.75 -23.50
C TYR A 277 3.56 -1.86 -22.54
N GLU A 278 4.54 -1.60 -21.68
CA GLU A 278 5.04 -2.59 -20.70
C GLU A 278 3.96 -2.99 -19.71
N TYR A 279 3.22 -2.03 -19.18
CA TYR A 279 2.08 -2.28 -18.29
C TYR A 279 1.01 -3.14 -18.97
N ASN A 280 0.61 -2.81 -20.19
CA ASN A 280 -0.40 -3.58 -20.91
C ASN A 280 0.12 -4.98 -21.31
N ARG A 281 1.41 -5.14 -21.54
CA ARG A 281 2.04 -6.45 -21.77
C ARG A 281 2.04 -7.29 -20.51
N LEU A 282 2.40 -6.67 -19.38
CA LEU A 282 2.40 -7.29 -18.06
C LEU A 282 1.01 -7.80 -17.68
N TYR A 283 -0.04 -7.00 -17.88
CA TYR A 283 -1.41 -7.41 -17.61
C TYR A 283 -1.85 -8.62 -18.45
N ARG A 284 -1.50 -8.64 -19.76
CA ARG A 284 -1.76 -9.82 -20.59
C ARG A 284 -0.97 -11.07 -20.16
N TRP A 285 0.23 -10.88 -19.62
CA TRP A 285 0.99 -11.97 -19.03
C TRP A 285 0.34 -12.48 -17.75
N ILE A 286 -0.05 -11.61 -16.84
CA ILE A 286 -0.80 -11.96 -15.62
C ILE A 286 -2.07 -12.74 -15.95
N GLU A 287 -2.84 -12.30 -16.95
CA GLU A 287 -4.06 -13.03 -17.39
C GLU A 287 -3.73 -14.44 -17.89
N ARG A 288 -2.64 -14.63 -18.61
CA ARG A 288 -2.20 -15.97 -19.08
C ARG A 288 -1.73 -16.86 -17.93
N GLU A 289 -0.96 -16.31 -16.99
CA GLU A 289 -0.49 -17.04 -15.82
C GLU A 289 -1.65 -17.45 -14.90
N GLN A 290 -2.63 -16.56 -14.73
CA GLN A 290 -3.86 -16.86 -14.01
C GLN A 290 -4.69 -17.96 -14.72
N ALA A 291 -4.89 -17.86 -16.03
CA ALA A 291 -5.62 -18.86 -16.79
C ALA A 291 -4.95 -20.26 -16.77
N ALA A 292 -3.62 -20.28 -16.64
CA ALA A 292 -2.82 -21.49 -16.48
C ALA A 292 -2.77 -22.04 -15.04
N GLY A 293 -3.40 -21.37 -14.08
CA GLY A 293 -3.41 -21.76 -12.67
C GLY A 293 -2.08 -21.56 -11.94
N ARG A 294 -1.10 -20.86 -12.53
CA ARG A 294 0.21 -20.63 -11.92
C ARG A 294 0.24 -19.50 -10.91
N ILE A 295 -0.73 -18.59 -10.99
CA ILE A 295 -0.91 -17.50 -10.02
C ILE A 295 -2.38 -17.37 -9.62
N PHE A 296 -2.64 -16.80 -8.45
CA PHE A 296 -3.96 -16.42 -8.00
C PHE A 296 -4.12 -14.90 -8.03
N VAL A 297 -5.16 -14.38 -8.68
CA VAL A 297 -5.35 -12.93 -8.85
C VAL A 297 -6.62 -12.46 -8.16
N ILE A 298 -6.50 -11.43 -7.32
CA ILE A 298 -7.62 -10.67 -6.75
C ILE A 298 -7.57 -9.26 -7.35
N ARG A 299 -8.70 -8.83 -7.94
CA ARG A 299 -8.79 -7.51 -8.59
C ARG A 299 -10.19 -6.90 -8.43
N PRO A 300 -10.33 -5.57 -8.60
CA PRO A 300 -11.63 -4.93 -8.61
C PRO A 300 -12.57 -5.58 -9.63
N PRO A 301 -13.82 -5.93 -9.24
CA PRO A 301 -14.79 -6.59 -10.13
C PRO A 301 -15.33 -5.66 -11.21
N LYS A 302 -15.18 -4.34 -11.03
CA LYS A 302 -15.66 -3.28 -11.93
C LYS A 302 -14.57 -2.23 -12.16
N PRO A 303 -14.62 -1.45 -13.25
CA PRO A 303 -13.71 -0.33 -13.47
C PRO A 303 -13.68 0.61 -12.26
N VAL A 304 -12.47 0.95 -11.81
CA VAL A 304 -12.26 1.81 -10.65
C VAL A 304 -12.38 3.27 -11.05
N THR A 305 -13.24 4.00 -10.37
CA THR A 305 -13.49 5.44 -10.60
C THR A 305 -12.67 6.35 -9.67
N VAL A 306 -12.06 5.79 -8.63
CA VAL A 306 -11.18 6.52 -7.70
C VAL A 306 -9.94 7.03 -8.45
N SER A 307 -9.70 8.33 -8.37
CA SER A 307 -8.56 9.01 -8.96
C SER A 307 -7.27 8.76 -8.15
N SER A 308 -6.10 9.13 -8.72
CA SER A 308 -4.82 9.04 -7.98
C SER A 308 -4.74 10.02 -6.81
N MET A 309 -5.48 11.13 -6.89
CA MET A 309 -5.57 12.17 -5.85
C MET A 309 -7.04 12.33 -5.43
N GLU A 310 -7.68 11.24 -5.01
CA GLU A 310 -9.07 11.26 -4.57
C GLU A 310 -9.17 11.80 -3.15
N HIS A 311 -10.11 12.70 -2.92
CA HIS A 311 -10.43 13.29 -1.62
C HIS A 311 -11.83 12.90 -1.12
N ASP A 312 -12.64 12.29 -1.97
CA ASP A 312 -14.00 11.84 -1.64
C ASP A 312 -13.90 10.55 -0.78
N THR A 313 -14.14 10.72 0.52
CA THR A 313 -14.04 9.66 1.51
C THR A 313 -15.02 8.52 1.27
N ASP A 314 -16.23 8.81 0.75
CA ASP A 314 -17.21 7.79 0.45
C ASP A 314 -16.76 6.89 -0.70
N LYS A 315 -16.12 7.46 -1.73
CA LYS A 315 -15.50 6.67 -2.80
C LYS A 315 -14.34 5.82 -2.30
N LEU A 316 -13.53 6.37 -1.40
CA LEU A 316 -12.42 5.64 -0.81
C LEU A 316 -12.92 4.45 0.02
N LEU A 317 -13.92 4.67 0.88
CA LEU A 317 -14.55 3.62 1.68
C LEU A 317 -15.24 2.57 0.82
N ALA A 318 -16.00 3.00 -0.20
CA ALA A 318 -16.66 2.08 -1.13
C ALA A 318 -15.65 1.17 -1.87
N LEU A 319 -14.47 1.70 -2.23
CA LEU A 319 -13.42 0.91 -2.87
C LEU A 319 -12.76 -0.06 -1.88
N TYR A 320 -12.55 0.35 -0.64
CA TYR A 320 -12.08 -0.52 0.44
C TYR A 320 -13.06 -1.68 0.70
N GLU A 321 -14.36 -1.40 0.79
CA GLU A 321 -15.40 -2.43 0.96
C GLU A 321 -15.43 -3.41 -0.23
N GLN A 322 -15.20 -2.93 -1.44
CA GLN A 322 -15.05 -3.80 -2.61
C GLN A 322 -13.82 -4.73 -2.46
N GLY A 323 -12.72 -4.26 -1.87
CA GLY A 323 -11.55 -5.09 -1.59
C GLY A 323 -11.86 -6.21 -0.59
N LEU A 324 -12.51 -5.87 0.53
CA LEU A 324 -13.00 -6.85 1.53
C LEU A 324 -13.90 -7.92 0.88
N ALA A 325 -14.90 -7.46 0.13
CA ALA A 325 -15.87 -8.36 -0.53
C ALA A 325 -15.22 -9.26 -1.58
N ALA A 326 -14.28 -8.71 -2.38
CA ALA A 326 -13.57 -9.47 -3.40
C ALA A 326 -12.68 -10.55 -2.77
N ALA A 327 -11.98 -10.24 -1.69
CA ALA A 327 -11.17 -11.21 -0.95
C ALA A 327 -12.03 -12.31 -0.32
N ALA A 328 -13.14 -11.95 0.33
CA ALA A 328 -14.07 -12.91 0.90
C ALA A 328 -14.67 -13.85 -0.15
N GLN A 329 -15.04 -13.31 -1.33
CA GLN A 329 -15.55 -14.11 -2.43
C GLN A 329 -14.49 -15.04 -3.03
N ALA A 330 -13.24 -14.57 -3.09
CA ALA A 330 -12.12 -15.34 -3.64
C ALA A 330 -11.58 -16.39 -2.66
N TRP A 331 -11.85 -16.26 -1.37
CA TRP A 331 -11.24 -17.02 -0.28
C TRP A 331 -11.30 -18.55 -0.46
N PRO A 332 -12.46 -19.18 -0.75
CA PRO A 332 -12.49 -20.65 -0.93
C PRO A 332 -11.58 -21.11 -2.06
N LYS A 333 -11.58 -20.40 -3.20
CA LYS A 333 -10.72 -20.73 -4.34
C LYS A 333 -9.25 -20.47 -4.07
N LEU A 334 -8.92 -19.46 -3.27
CA LEU A 334 -7.54 -19.21 -2.83
C LEU A 334 -7.04 -20.36 -1.96
N GLN A 335 -7.86 -20.89 -1.06
CA GLN A 335 -7.50 -22.04 -0.25
C GLN A 335 -7.27 -23.29 -1.11
N GLU A 336 -8.13 -23.54 -2.10
CA GLU A 336 -7.94 -24.63 -3.08
C GLU A 336 -6.63 -24.46 -3.86
N TYR A 337 -6.34 -23.24 -4.35
CA TYR A 337 -5.08 -22.91 -5.05
C TYR A 337 -3.85 -23.18 -4.19
N LEU A 338 -3.90 -22.86 -2.90
CA LEU A 338 -2.78 -23.05 -1.96
C LEU A 338 -2.57 -24.53 -1.61
N ALA A 339 -3.63 -25.33 -1.59
CA ALA A 339 -3.57 -26.77 -1.27
C ALA A 339 -3.05 -27.65 -2.41
N GLY A 340 -3.24 -27.24 -3.67
CA GLY A 340 -2.79 -27.96 -4.89
C GLY A 340 -1.43 -27.51 -5.34
#